data_c358a1b663176123ac7f562ccad2572f
#
_entry.id   c358a1b663176123ac7f562ccad2572f
#
_cell.length_a   1.000
_cell.length_b   1.000
_cell.length_c   1.000
_cell.angle_alpha   90.00
_cell.angle_beta   90.00
_cell.angle_gamma   90.00
#
_symmetry.space_group_name_H-M   'P 1'
#
loop_
_entity.id
_entity.type
_entity.pdbx_description
1 polymer ?
#
loop_
_entity_poly.entity_id
_entity_poly.type
_entity_poly.pdbx_seq_one_letter_code
_entity_poly.pdbx_strand_id
1 'polypeptide(L)'
;YFKTKFIFRKYSLSKKISKTRKGYDYFVDAMISLLNKDNKNAIISAKKMRGLLKNETSLNLLLQSEILKIEKKSQQLNEIYDLMIKNSKTKTLGYRGLMEECLKQQDYHHAFIYGEKLFLLNPKIEKLYETLINIIAKTKNWNQLISITDRAYSQKIIMKEEANENKSIALFEIAKIKMKSDSRESIKLIEKAISMKKNFPPYIS
;
A
#
# COMPACT_ATOMS: atom_id res chain seq x y z
N TYR A 1 24.65 39.99 32.72
CA TYR A 1 24.78 39.39 31.36
C TYR A 1 24.29 37.91 31.30
N PHE A 2 24.47 37.09 32.34
CA PHE A 2 24.01 35.68 32.36
C PHE A 2 22.47 35.58 32.56
N LYS A 3 21.87 36.37 33.44
CA LYS A 3 20.41 36.35 33.73
C LYS A 3 19.56 36.75 32.52
N THR A 4 19.98 37.76 31.77
CA THR A 4 19.27 38.23 30.57
C THR A 4 19.29 37.19 29.47
N LYS A 5 20.42 36.49 29.22
CA LYS A 5 20.55 35.43 28.23
C LYS A 5 19.66 34.21 28.57
N PHE A 6 19.54 33.90 29.87
CA PHE A 6 18.66 32.81 30.35
C PHE A 6 17.18 33.12 30.15
N ILE A 7 16.75 34.33 30.44
CA ILE A 7 15.36 34.80 30.25
C ILE A 7 14.97 34.79 28.78
N PHE A 8 15.83 35.32 27.90
CA PHE A 8 15.60 35.27 26.44
C PHE A 8 15.50 33.82 25.91
N ARG A 9 16.35 32.90 26.39
CA ARG A 9 16.32 31.50 26.01
C ARG A 9 15.02 30.83 26.46
N LYS A 10 14.55 31.10 27.69
CA LYS A 10 13.29 30.56 28.24
C LYS A 10 12.08 31.11 27.46
N TYR A 11 12.06 32.38 27.13
CA TYR A 11 11.00 33.00 26.32
C TYR A 11 10.98 32.45 24.88
N SER A 12 12.12 32.33 24.24
CA SER A 12 12.24 31.72 22.90
C SER A 12 11.76 30.27 22.88
N LEU A 13 12.11 29.49 23.91
CA LEU A 13 11.68 28.08 24.03
C LEU A 13 10.15 27.97 24.24
N SER A 14 9.59 28.81 25.14
CA SER A 14 8.14 28.87 25.38
C SER A 14 7.38 29.21 24.08
N LYS A 15 7.84 30.22 23.34
CA LYS A 15 7.26 30.59 22.05
C LYS A 15 7.34 29.45 21.01
N LYS A 16 8.46 28.72 20.98
CA LYS A 16 8.64 27.56 20.10
C LYS A 16 7.66 26.45 20.47
N ILE A 17 7.53 26.13 21.75
CA ILE A 17 6.59 25.10 22.25
C ILE A 17 5.14 25.46 21.90
N SER A 18 4.72 26.69 22.17
CA SER A 18 3.38 27.20 21.84
C SER A 18 3.10 27.11 20.33
N LYS A 19 4.07 27.48 19.49
CA LYS A 19 3.96 27.37 18.04
C LYS A 19 3.81 25.91 17.56
N THR A 20 4.60 25.02 18.15
CA THR A 20 4.54 23.59 17.84
C THR A 20 3.19 22.98 18.24
N ARG A 21 2.71 23.27 19.46
CA ARG A 21 1.39 22.84 19.95
C ARG A 21 0.28 23.28 18.99
N LYS A 22 0.24 24.56 18.65
CA LYS A 22 -0.73 25.12 17.70
C LYS A 22 -0.66 24.44 16.31
N GLY A 23 0.53 24.02 15.89
CA GLY A 23 0.70 23.25 14.65
C GLY A 23 0.04 21.87 14.72
N TYR A 24 0.17 21.17 15.84
CA TYR A 24 -0.55 19.90 16.05
C TYR A 24 -2.06 20.09 16.19
N ASP A 25 -2.53 21.17 16.80
CA ASP A 25 -3.98 21.49 16.84
C ASP A 25 -4.53 21.64 15.41
N TYR A 26 -3.83 22.34 14.51
CA TYR A 26 -4.23 22.43 13.11
C TYR A 26 -4.14 21.09 12.35
N PHE A 27 -3.24 20.19 12.75
CA PHE A 27 -3.23 18.83 12.19
C PHE A 27 -4.52 18.10 12.57
N VAL A 28 -4.90 18.16 13.83
CA VAL A 28 -6.16 17.55 14.32
C VAL A 28 -7.37 18.15 13.62
N ASP A 29 -7.44 19.48 13.51
CA ASP A 29 -8.53 20.18 12.83
C ASP A 29 -8.63 19.74 11.35
N ALA A 30 -7.49 19.61 10.66
CA ALA A 30 -7.45 19.14 9.28
C ALA A 30 -7.97 17.70 9.17
N MET A 31 -7.56 16.80 10.05
CA MET A 31 -8.01 15.41 10.07
C MET A 31 -9.52 15.30 10.36
N ILE A 32 -10.04 16.05 11.32
CA ILE A 32 -11.47 16.10 11.64
C ILE A 32 -12.25 16.62 10.41
N SER A 33 -11.77 17.67 9.77
CA SER A 33 -12.41 18.22 8.56
C SER A 33 -12.42 17.22 7.41
N LEU A 34 -11.33 16.46 7.21
CA LEU A 34 -11.26 15.39 6.21
C LEU A 34 -12.30 14.30 6.48
N LEU A 35 -12.42 13.84 7.72
CA LEU A 35 -13.39 12.81 8.12
C LEU A 35 -14.83 13.28 7.93
N ASN A 36 -15.10 14.56 8.18
CA ASN A 36 -16.41 15.19 7.97
C ASN A 36 -16.67 15.61 6.51
N LYS A 37 -15.74 15.33 5.59
CA LYS A 37 -15.79 15.75 4.17
C LYS A 37 -15.88 17.28 3.99
N ASP A 38 -15.42 18.03 4.99
CA ASP A 38 -15.29 19.48 4.91
C ASP A 38 -13.96 19.85 4.25
N ASN A 39 -13.93 19.73 2.94
CA ASN A 39 -12.73 19.92 2.13
C ASN A 39 -12.14 21.32 2.29
N LYS A 40 -12.97 22.34 2.44
CA LYS A 40 -12.53 23.75 2.56
C LYS A 40 -11.72 23.95 3.84
N ASN A 41 -12.25 23.55 4.98
CA ASN A 41 -11.56 23.70 6.26
C ASN A 41 -10.37 22.75 6.38
N ALA A 42 -10.43 21.56 5.79
CA ALA A 42 -9.28 20.65 5.71
C ALA A 42 -8.07 21.29 5.03
N ILE A 43 -8.28 21.92 3.85
CA ILE A 43 -7.22 22.62 3.10
C ILE A 43 -6.65 23.80 3.90
N ILE A 44 -7.51 24.61 4.53
CA ILE A 44 -7.08 25.76 5.33
C ILE A 44 -6.23 25.32 6.52
N SER A 45 -6.69 24.33 7.27
CA SER A 45 -5.99 23.82 8.46
C SER A 45 -4.67 23.13 8.09
N ALA A 46 -4.63 22.34 7.01
CA ALA A 46 -3.40 21.74 6.51
C ALA A 46 -2.35 22.79 6.11
N LYS A 47 -2.76 23.90 5.46
CA LYS A 47 -1.87 24.99 5.09
C LYS A 47 -1.29 25.69 6.34
N LYS A 48 -2.12 25.95 7.36
CA LYS A 48 -1.68 26.53 8.64
C LYS A 48 -0.70 25.60 9.37
N MET A 49 -1.01 24.31 9.44
CA MET A 49 -0.15 23.29 10.04
C MET A 49 1.22 23.26 9.38
N ARG A 50 1.28 23.21 8.03
CA ARG A 50 2.56 23.22 7.29
C ARG A 50 3.42 24.44 7.62
N GLY A 51 2.82 25.61 7.77
CA GLY A 51 3.54 26.83 8.16
C GLY A 51 4.19 26.75 9.54
N LEU A 52 3.61 25.98 10.46
CA LEU A 52 4.08 25.83 11.84
C LEU A 52 4.98 24.61 12.06
N LEU A 53 4.69 23.49 11.42
CA LEU A 53 5.37 22.19 11.57
C LEU A 53 6.19 21.81 10.32
N LYS A 54 7.02 22.73 9.83
CA LYS A 54 7.82 22.51 8.61
C LYS A 54 8.71 21.28 8.68
N ASN A 55 9.21 20.92 9.88
CA ASN A 55 10.12 19.79 10.09
C ASN A 55 9.40 18.44 10.32
N GLU A 56 8.08 18.45 10.47
CA GLU A 56 7.28 17.23 10.64
C GLU A 56 6.94 16.62 9.27
N THR A 57 7.97 16.09 8.59
CA THR A 57 7.87 15.59 7.21
C THR A 57 6.76 14.57 7.05
N SER A 58 6.63 13.61 7.96
CA SER A 58 5.61 12.56 7.88
C SER A 58 4.18 13.10 7.92
N LEU A 59 3.91 14.05 8.81
CA LEU A 59 2.58 14.68 8.93
C LEU A 59 2.27 15.55 7.71
N ASN A 60 3.29 16.27 7.22
CA ASN A 60 3.14 17.09 6.02
C ASN A 60 2.82 16.23 4.79
N LEU A 61 3.52 15.11 4.58
CA LEU A 61 3.26 14.19 3.49
C LEU A 61 1.87 13.57 3.59
N LEU A 62 1.46 13.15 4.81
CA LEU A 62 0.13 12.58 5.04
C LEU A 62 -0.98 13.55 4.65
N LEU A 63 -1.00 14.76 5.22
CA LEU A 63 -2.03 15.75 4.89
C LEU A 63 -1.97 16.20 3.44
N GLN A 64 -0.79 16.33 2.86
CA GLN A 64 -0.65 16.73 1.47
C GLN A 64 -1.21 15.67 0.52
N SER A 65 -1.00 14.39 0.81
CA SER A 65 -1.60 13.31 0.00
C SER A 65 -3.13 13.35 0.05
N GLU A 66 -3.72 13.56 1.23
CA GLU A 66 -5.18 13.64 1.36
C GLU A 66 -5.77 14.89 0.64
N ILE A 67 -5.10 16.04 0.75
CA ILE A 67 -5.53 17.25 0.04
C ILE A 67 -5.46 17.06 -1.49
N LEU A 68 -4.38 16.45 -2.00
CA LEU A 68 -4.25 16.21 -3.44
C LEU A 68 -5.27 15.21 -3.98
N LYS A 69 -5.69 14.22 -3.18
CA LYS A 69 -6.84 13.34 -3.51
C LYS A 69 -8.14 14.15 -3.70
N ILE A 70 -8.42 15.07 -2.78
CA ILE A 70 -9.60 15.95 -2.86
C ILE A 70 -9.55 16.85 -4.10
N GLU A 71 -8.36 17.40 -4.38
CA GLU A 71 -8.13 18.28 -5.53
C GLU A 71 -8.02 17.50 -6.86
N LYS A 72 -8.04 16.16 -6.83
CA LYS A 72 -7.90 15.25 -7.99
C LYS A 72 -6.62 15.51 -8.81
N LYS A 73 -5.53 15.87 -8.14
CA LYS A 73 -4.23 16.18 -8.76
C LYS A 73 -3.33 14.94 -8.80
N SER A 74 -3.68 13.96 -9.63
CA SER A 74 -3.04 12.62 -9.64
C SER A 74 -1.52 12.66 -9.88
N GLN A 75 -1.02 13.53 -10.75
CA GLN A 75 0.43 13.62 -10.98
C GLN A 75 1.19 14.07 -9.73
N GLN A 76 0.74 15.16 -9.09
CA GLN A 76 1.35 15.65 -7.85
C GLN A 76 1.17 14.66 -6.70
N LEU A 77 0.06 13.93 -6.68
CA LEU A 77 -0.21 12.89 -5.69
C LEU A 77 0.81 11.74 -5.79
N ASN A 78 1.14 11.30 -7.01
CA ASN A 78 2.17 10.28 -7.23
C ASN A 78 3.55 10.75 -6.73
N GLU A 79 3.93 12.00 -6.99
CA GLU A 79 5.18 12.58 -6.45
C GLU A 79 5.21 12.55 -4.92
N ILE A 80 4.07 12.84 -4.28
CA ILE A 80 3.97 12.75 -2.81
C ILE A 80 4.09 11.31 -2.33
N TYR A 81 3.46 10.33 -3.01
CA TYR A 81 3.61 8.92 -2.66
C TYR A 81 5.05 8.45 -2.83
N ASP A 82 5.78 8.91 -3.84
CA ASP A 82 7.21 8.63 -4.00
C ASP A 82 8.06 9.20 -2.85
N LEU A 83 7.70 10.35 -2.32
CA LEU A 83 8.33 10.87 -1.10
C LEU A 83 7.93 10.06 0.13
N MET A 84 6.67 9.60 0.22
CA MET A 84 6.18 8.79 1.32
C MET A 84 6.87 7.42 1.40
N ILE A 85 7.19 6.77 0.27
CA ILE A 85 7.92 5.49 0.29
C ILE A 85 9.36 5.62 0.77
N LYS A 86 9.97 6.81 0.65
CA LYS A 86 11.31 7.12 1.18
C LYS A 86 11.31 7.40 2.67
N ASN A 87 10.17 7.71 3.26
CA ASN A 87 10.03 8.02 4.68
C ASN A 87 9.52 6.79 5.44
N SER A 88 10.25 6.33 6.46
CA SER A 88 9.96 5.09 7.19
C SER A 88 8.56 5.06 7.83
N LYS A 89 8.03 6.20 8.30
CA LYS A 89 6.72 6.28 8.95
C LYS A 89 5.55 6.25 7.96
N THR A 90 5.76 6.69 6.72
CA THR A 90 4.69 6.80 5.70
C THR A 90 4.84 5.78 4.57
N LYS A 91 5.90 4.96 4.59
CA LYS A 91 6.27 4.04 3.51
C LYS A 91 5.13 3.11 3.08
N THR A 92 4.43 2.51 4.02
CA THR A 92 3.28 1.62 3.73
C THR A 92 2.12 2.35 3.08
N LEU A 93 1.84 3.59 3.51
CA LEU A 93 0.80 4.43 2.91
C LEU A 93 1.20 4.87 1.50
N GLY A 94 2.48 5.17 1.26
CA GLY A 94 2.99 5.49 -0.07
C GLY A 94 2.80 4.34 -1.06
N TYR A 95 3.21 3.12 -0.70
CA TYR A 95 3.01 1.96 -1.57
C TYR A 95 1.52 1.65 -1.80
N ARG A 96 0.68 1.77 -0.76
CA ARG A 96 -0.77 1.61 -0.93
C ARG A 96 -1.32 2.64 -1.92
N GLY A 97 -0.96 3.91 -1.77
CA GLY A 97 -1.43 4.97 -2.65
C GLY A 97 -1.02 4.74 -4.11
N LEU A 98 0.25 4.40 -4.37
CA LEU A 98 0.72 4.08 -5.73
C LEU A 98 0.00 2.87 -6.32
N MET A 99 -0.19 1.80 -5.53
CA MET A 99 -0.97 0.64 -5.96
C MET A 99 -2.40 1.03 -6.36
N GLU A 100 -3.09 1.80 -5.52
CA GLU A 100 -4.46 2.25 -5.77
C GLU A 100 -4.57 3.16 -7.01
N GLU A 101 -3.61 4.07 -7.24
CA GLU A 101 -3.58 4.91 -8.44
C GLU A 101 -3.34 4.07 -9.72
N CYS A 102 -2.43 3.11 -9.66
CA CYS A 102 -2.21 2.17 -10.77
C CYS A 102 -3.47 1.34 -11.07
N LEU A 103 -4.18 0.86 -10.04
CA LEU A 103 -5.44 0.13 -10.22
C LEU A 103 -6.52 0.99 -10.88
N LYS A 104 -6.65 2.27 -10.53
CA LYS A 104 -7.58 3.21 -11.19
C LYS A 104 -7.27 3.39 -12.67
N GLN A 105 -5.99 3.35 -13.03
CA GLN A 105 -5.50 3.46 -14.40
C GLN A 105 -5.47 2.11 -15.13
N GLN A 106 -5.89 1.02 -14.49
CA GLN A 106 -5.81 -0.36 -14.99
C GLN A 106 -4.36 -0.81 -15.31
N ASP A 107 -3.36 -0.16 -14.74
CA ASP A 107 -1.97 -0.58 -14.81
C ASP A 107 -1.71 -1.68 -13.77
N TYR A 108 -2.16 -2.89 -14.10
CA TYR A 108 -2.06 -4.04 -13.21
C TYR A 108 -0.61 -4.48 -12.96
N HIS A 109 0.29 -4.19 -13.91
CA HIS A 109 1.71 -4.53 -13.74
C HIS A 109 2.36 -3.74 -12.61
N HIS A 110 2.28 -2.42 -12.65
CA HIS A 110 2.82 -1.57 -11.59
C HIS A 110 2.01 -1.69 -10.28
N ALA A 111 0.68 -1.89 -10.37
CA ALA A 111 -0.14 -2.18 -9.20
C ALA A 111 0.37 -3.41 -8.44
N PHE A 112 0.74 -4.50 -9.15
CA PHE A 112 1.33 -5.68 -8.53
C PHE A 112 2.66 -5.37 -7.86
N ILE A 113 3.56 -4.65 -8.52
CA ILE A 113 4.89 -4.29 -7.98
C ILE A 113 4.76 -3.53 -6.66
N TYR A 114 3.88 -2.53 -6.60
CA TYR A 114 3.67 -1.76 -5.38
C TYR A 114 2.93 -2.57 -4.31
N GLY A 115 1.94 -3.36 -4.69
CA GLY A 115 1.20 -4.23 -3.80
C GLY A 115 2.06 -5.33 -3.19
N GLU A 116 2.96 -5.94 -3.95
CA GLU A 116 3.92 -6.93 -3.44
C GLU A 116 4.87 -6.30 -2.40
N LYS A 117 5.40 -5.10 -2.67
CA LYS A 117 6.23 -4.37 -1.70
C LYS A 117 5.46 -4.02 -0.43
N LEU A 118 4.19 -3.65 -0.57
CA LEU A 118 3.31 -3.39 0.57
C LEU A 118 3.06 -4.68 1.38
N PHE A 119 2.82 -5.80 0.70
CA PHE A 119 2.62 -7.11 1.32
C PHE A 119 3.87 -7.60 2.08
N LEU A 120 5.06 -7.33 1.54
CA LEU A 120 6.32 -7.63 2.23
C LEU A 120 6.50 -6.82 3.52
N LEU A 121 6.03 -5.58 3.54
CA LEU A 121 6.12 -4.69 4.72
C LEU A 121 5.07 -5.00 5.78
N ASN A 122 3.85 -5.32 5.36
CA ASN A 122 2.75 -5.62 6.26
C ASN A 122 1.73 -6.56 5.59
N PRO A 123 1.95 -7.88 5.66
CA PRO A 123 1.10 -8.86 5.00
C PRO A 123 -0.31 -8.95 5.62
N LYS A 124 -0.51 -8.44 6.84
CA LYS A 124 -1.80 -8.47 7.55
C LYS A 124 -2.74 -7.32 7.18
N ILE A 125 -2.39 -6.51 6.19
CA ILE A 125 -3.31 -5.48 5.69
C ILE A 125 -4.55 -6.18 5.12
N GLU A 126 -5.71 -5.79 5.65
CA GLU A 126 -7.01 -6.34 5.22
C GLU A 126 -7.17 -6.28 3.70
N LYS A 127 -7.63 -7.38 3.10
CA LYS A 127 -7.88 -7.54 1.67
C LYS A 127 -6.69 -7.33 0.73
N LEU A 128 -5.47 -7.12 1.27
CA LEU A 128 -4.31 -6.92 0.39
C LEU A 128 -3.98 -8.19 -0.41
N TYR A 129 -4.01 -9.36 0.25
CA TYR A 129 -3.77 -10.63 -0.43
C TYR A 129 -4.79 -10.87 -1.54
N GLU A 130 -6.08 -10.72 -1.27
CA GLU A 130 -7.16 -10.84 -2.26
C GLU A 130 -6.96 -9.87 -3.44
N THR A 131 -6.57 -8.62 -3.14
CA THR A 131 -6.26 -7.63 -4.17
C THR A 131 -5.13 -8.11 -5.08
N LEU A 132 -4.04 -8.66 -4.52
CA LEU A 132 -2.92 -9.19 -5.28
C LEU A 132 -3.34 -10.38 -6.16
N ILE A 133 -4.16 -11.32 -5.63
CA ILE A 133 -4.71 -12.43 -6.42
C ILE A 133 -5.52 -11.90 -7.61
N ASN A 134 -6.38 -10.90 -7.38
CA ASN A 134 -7.19 -10.29 -8.44
C ASN A 134 -6.33 -9.62 -9.53
N ILE A 135 -5.24 -8.94 -9.13
CA ILE A 135 -4.28 -8.35 -10.07
C ILE A 135 -3.60 -9.45 -10.90
N ILE A 136 -3.15 -10.51 -10.25
CA ILE A 136 -2.49 -11.65 -10.90
C ILE A 136 -3.44 -12.32 -11.91
N ALA A 137 -4.71 -12.50 -11.54
CA ALA A 137 -5.72 -13.06 -12.44
C ALA A 137 -5.91 -12.21 -13.71
N LYS A 138 -5.85 -10.86 -13.58
CA LYS A 138 -5.91 -9.94 -14.73
C LYS A 138 -4.66 -10.00 -15.61
N THR A 139 -3.48 -10.15 -15.00
CA THR A 139 -2.20 -10.21 -15.73
C THR A 139 -1.84 -11.62 -16.20
N LYS A 140 -2.54 -12.65 -15.75
CA LYS A 140 -2.27 -14.08 -16.01
C LYS A 140 -0.83 -14.51 -15.65
N ASN A 141 -0.21 -13.84 -14.68
CA ASN A 141 1.14 -14.17 -14.23
C ASN A 141 1.11 -15.24 -13.12
N TRP A 142 0.87 -16.46 -13.52
CA TRP A 142 0.63 -17.60 -12.62
C TRP A 142 1.83 -17.96 -11.73
N ASN A 143 3.04 -17.67 -12.17
CA ASN A 143 4.23 -17.85 -11.32
C ASN A 143 4.21 -16.90 -10.11
N GLN A 144 3.70 -15.68 -10.27
CA GLN A 144 3.51 -14.75 -9.16
C GLN A 144 2.44 -15.26 -8.19
N LEU A 145 1.39 -15.95 -8.70
CA LEU A 145 0.37 -16.55 -7.84
C LEU A 145 0.99 -17.58 -6.89
N ILE A 146 1.86 -18.46 -7.38
CA ILE A 146 2.56 -19.43 -6.54
C ILE A 146 3.39 -18.71 -5.48
N SER A 147 4.21 -17.74 -5.88
CA SER A 147 5.11 -17.01 -4.98
C SER A 147 4.36 -16.28 -3.86
N ILE A 148 3.30 -15.53 -4.22
CA ILE A 148 2.55 -14.75 -3.21
C ILE A 148 1.73 -15.66 -2.30
N THR A 149 1.22 -16.79 -2.82
CA THR A 149 0.50 -17.80 -2.04
C THR A 149 1.41 -18.48 -1.02
N ASP A 150 2.63 -18.87 -1.41
CA ASP A 150 3.60 -19.46 -0.48
C ASP A 150 3.95 -18.50 0.66
N ARG A 151 4.12 -17.21 0.36
CA ARG A 151 4.35 -16.17 1.37
C ARG A 151 3.14 -15.97 2.28
N ALA A 152 1.94 -15.91 1.72
CA ALA A 152 0.71 -15.75 2.49
C ALA A 152 0.52 -16.93 3.46
N TYR A 153 0.76 -18.14 3.01
CA TYR A 153 0.70 -19.34 3.85
C TYR A 153 1.78 -19.33 4.94
N SER A 154 3.03 -19.02 4.60
CA SER A 154 4.12 -18.92 5.59
C SER A 154 3.87 -17.87 6.66
N GLN A 155 3.18 -16.78 6.33
CA GLN A 155 2.79 -15.70 7.24
C GLN A 155 1.45 -15.96 7.96
N LYS A 156 0.83 -17.13 7.75
CA LYS A 156 -0.46 -17.52 8.34
C LYS A 156 -1.60 -16.53 7.99
N ILE A 157 -1.56 -15.97 6.80
CA ILE A 157 -2.64 -15.12 6.26
C ILE A 157 -3.76 -15.99 5.68
N ILE A 158 -3.39 -17.12 5.07
CA ILE A 158 -4.30 -18.11 4.50
C ILE A 158 -4.04 -19.50 5.09
N MET A 159 -5.02 -20.36 4.99
CA MET A 159 -4.90 -21.75 5.41
C MET A 159 -4.30 -22.64 4.32
N LYS A 160 -3.91 -23.86 4.68
CA LYS A 160 -3.28 -24.83 3.77
C LYS A 160 -4.18 -25.18 2.58
N GLU A 161 -5.47 -25.29 2.85
CA GLU A 161 -6.49 -25.64 1.84
C GLU A 161 -6.54 -24.57 0.75
N GLU A 162 -6.62 -23.29 1.14
CA GLU A 162 -6.61 -22.16 0.22
C GLU A 162 -5.27 -22.04 -0.52
N ALA A 163 -4.15 -22.26 0.17
CA ALA A 163 -2.84 -22.26 -0.46
C ALA A 163 -2.71 -23.34 -1.53
N ASN A 164 -3.20 -24.54 -1.24
CA ASN A 164 -3.21 -25.66 -2.20
C ASN A 164 -4.12 -25.35 -3.39
N GLU A 165 -5.28 -24.75 -3.16
CA GLU A 165 -6.20 -24.33 -4.21
C GLU A 165 -5.56 -23.35 -5.17
N ASN A 166 -5.04 -22.24 -4.65
CA ASN A 166 -4.42 -21.19 -5.47
C ASN A 166 -3.20 -21.71 -6.24
N LYS A 167 -2.37 -22.57 -5.63
CA LYS A 167 -1.24 -23.21 -6.32
C LYS A 167 -1.69 -24.20 -7.38
N SER A 168 -2.75 -24.93 -7.11
CA SER A 168 -3.35 -25.87 -8.08
C SER A 168 -3.85 -25.13 -9.33
N ILE A 169 -4.56 -24.01 -9.15
CA ILE A 169 -4.99 -23.12 -10.24
C ILE A 169 -3.78 -22.64 -11.05
N ALA A 170 -2.76 -22.11 -10.36
CA ALA A 170 -1.57 -21.60 -11.04
C ALA A 170 -0.85 -22.66 -11.87
N LEU A 171 -0.64 -23.84 -11.31
CA LEU A 171 0.01 -24.96 -12.00
C LEU A 171 -0.78 -25.42 -13.22
N PHE A 172 -2.11 -25.50 -13.11
CA PHE A 172 -2.97 -25.85 -14.23
C PHE A 172 -2.90 -24.84 -15.37
N GLU A 173 -2.97 -23.55 -15.04
CA GLU A 173 -2.87 -22.49 -16.06
C GLU A 173 -1.47 -22.43 -16.72
N ILE A 174 -0.40 -22.67 -15.95
CA ILE A 174 0.96 -22.81 -16.51
C ILE A 174 1.04 -24.03 -17.43
N ALA A 175 0.45 -25.17 -17.04
CA ALA A 175 0.40 -26.37 -17.86
C ALA A 175 -0.30 -26.13 -19.19
N LYS A 176 -1.42 -25.43 -19.21
CA LYS A 176 -2.14 -25.05 -20.44
C LYS A 176 -1.25 -24.26 -21.40
N ILE A 177 -0.47 -23.30 -20.87
CA ILE A 177 0.46 -22.50 -21.69
C ILE A 177 1.57 -23.40 -22.25
N LYS A 178 2.11 -24.33 -21.45
CA LYS A 178 3.20 -25.23 -21.84
C LYS A 178 2.77 -26.40 -22.74
N MET A 179 1.50 -26.71 -22.81
CA MET A 179 0.99 -27.86 -23.58
C MET A 179 1.45 -27.83 -25.06
N LYS A 180 1.57 -26.63 -25.64
CA LYS A 180 1.99 -26.48 -27.05
C LYS A 180 3.50 -26.59 -27.26
N SER A 181 4.32 -26.33 -26.25
CA SER A 181 5.79 -26.28 -26.36
C SER A 181 6.47 -27.49 -25.70
N ASP A 182 5.95 -27.98 -24.57
CA ASP A 182 6.49 -29.11 -23.81
C ASP A 182 5.36 -29.89 -23.14
N SER A 183 4.83 -30.87 -23.89
CA SER A 183 3.73 -31.74 -23.40
C SER A 183 4.12 -32.57 -22.18
N ARG A 184 5.40 -32.97 -22.05
CA ARG A 184 5.85 -33.77 -20.90
C ARG A 184 5.85 -32.98 -19.62
N GLU A 185 6.34 -31.73 -19.69
CA GLU A 185 6.32 -30.79 -18.53
C GLU A 185 4.89 -30.40 -18.18
N SER A 186 4.03 -30.20 -19.19
CA SER A 186 2.60 -29.90 -18.98
C SER A 186 1.92 -31.03 -18.17
N ILE A 187 2.12 -32.29 -18.53
CA ILE A 187 1.56 -33.44 -17.81
C ILE A 187 2.02 -33.47 -16.35
N LYS A 188 3.32 -33.28 -16.09
CA LYS A 188 3.86 -33.21 -14.71
C LYS A 188 3.23 -32.10 -13.87
N LEU A 189 2.99 -30.94 -14.48
CA LEU A 189 2.35 -29.83 -13.80
C LEU A 189 0.88 -30.12 -13.46
N ILE A 190 0.15 -30.79 -14.37
CA ILE A 190 -1.22 -31.23 -14.13
C ILE A 190 -1.28 -32.23 -12.99
N GLU A 191 -0.42 -33.26 -13.02
CA GLU A 191 -0.34 -34.28 -11.94
C GLU A 191 -0.06 -33.62 -10.59
N LYS A 192 0.86 -32.64 -10.55
CA LYS A 192 1.16 -31.88 -9.35
C LYS A 192 -0.05 -31.03 -8.89
N ALA A 193 -0.77 -30.42 -9.80
CA ALA A 193 -1.97 -29.64 -9.49
C ALA A 193 -3.06 -30.56 -8.87
N ILE A 194 -3.32 -31.74 -9.47
CA ILE A 194 -4.28 -32.72 -8.97
C ILE A 194 -3.89 -33.25 -7.58
N SER A 195 -2.60 -33.48 -7.33
CA SER A 195 -2.12 -33.90 -6.01
C SER A 195 -2.38 -32.89 -4.90
N MET A 196 -2.47 -31.62 -5.24
CA MET A 196 -2.78 -30.54 -4.27
C MET A 196 -4.27 -30.42 -3.98
N LYS A 197 -5.13 -30.60 -4.98
CA LYS A 197 -6.60 -30.54 -4.86
C LYS A 197 -7.27 -31.52 -5.83
N LYS A 198 -7.68 -32.70 -5.34
CA LYS A 198 -8.21 -33.79 -6.15
C LYS A 198 -9.52 -33.45 -6.89
N ASN A 199 -10.38 -32.63 -6.35
CA ASN A 199 -11.72 -32.30 -6.87
C ASN A 199 -11.81 -30.88 -7.42
N PHE A 200 -10.80 -30.41 -8.10
CA PHE A 200 -10.82 -29.06 -8.68
C PHE A 200 -11.65 -29.07 -9.99
N PRO A 201 -12.67 -28.18 -10.14
CA PRO A 201 -13.57 -28.19 -11.29
C PRO A 201 -12.89 -28.19 -12.67
N PRO A 202 -11.77 -27.50 -12.92
CA PRO A 202 -11.06 -27.53 -14.20
C PRO A 202 -10.52 -28.89 -14.63
N TYR A 203 -10.48 -29.88 -13.72
CA TYR A 203 -10.01 -31.26 -14.04
C TYR A 203 -11.14 -32.19 -14.45
N ILE A 204 -12.39 -31.74 -14.34
CA ILE A 204 -13.59 -32.58 -14.54
C ILE A 204 -14.27 -32.28 -15.88
N SER A 205 -13.82 -31.27 -16.64
CA SER A 205 -14.38 -30.86 -17.94
C SER A 205 -13.64 -31.45 -19.14
#